data_dd5257a61c05bc2295854292c7a0a072
#
_entry.id   dd5257a61c05bc2295854292c7a0a072
#
_cell.length_a   1.000
_cell.length_b   1.000
_cell.length_c   1.000
_cell.angle_alpha   90.00
_cell.angle_beta   90.00
_cell.angle_gamma   90.00
#
_symmetry.space_group_name_H-M   'P 1'
#
loop_
_entity.id
_entity.type
_entity.pdbx_description
1 polymer ?
#
loop_
_entity_poly.entity_id
_entity_poly.type
_entity_poly.pdbx_seq_one_letter_code
_entity_poly.pdbx_strand_id
1 'polypeptide(L)'
;MNSTQTIKLAAVSRNYFNMPIWVATHCDLFKEENLQVDIELHEPIDEVTERLEKGRVQLALGVTEHVILNHEAGGTLTIIGGNVNKLPFSLIAKPSIKEFSDLKNKVIGVSSKLAGSSSLIMKILKTQGLNYPKDYELAEVGPILARWEKLQSGEIDAGLQGT
;
A
#
# COMPACT_ATOMS: atom_id res chain seq x y z
N MET A 1 2.31 -38.19 -10.81
CA MET A 1 1.49 -37.38 -9.90
C MET A 1 2.34 -36.18 -9.54
N ASN A 2 1.95 -34.99 -9.98
CA ASN A 2 2.67 -33.76 -9.58
C ASN A 2 2.40 -33.55 -8.09
N SER A 3 3.45 -33.44 -7.30
CA SER A 3 3.33 -33.10 -5.89
C SER A 3 2.77 -31.68 -5.73
N THR A 4 1.80 -31.49 -4.84
CA THR A 4 1.31 -30.15 -4.51
C THR A 4 2.47 -29.31 -3.96
N GLN A 5 2.67 -28.14 -4.53
CA GLN A 5 3.69 -27.20 -4.07
C GLN A 5 3.09 -26.19 -3.11
N THR A 6 3.69 -26.00 -1.95
CA THR A 6 3.26 -24.98 -0.99
C THR A 6 4.03 -23.69 -1.21
N ILE A 7 3.31 -22.58 -1.32
CA ILE A 7 3.84 -21.20 -1.46
C ILE A 7 3.31 -20.36 -0.30
N LYS A 8 4.19 -19.68 0.42
CA LYS A 8 3.82 -18.65 1.39
C LYS A 8 3.81 -17.28 0.72
N LEU A 9 2.70 -16.57 0.88
CA LEU A 9 2.47 -15.25 0.32
C LEU A 9 2.16 -14.26 1.43
N ALA A 10 2.93 -13.18 1.54
CA ALA A 10 2.63 -12.08 2.45
C ALA A 10 1.87 -10.96 1.75
N ALA A 11 0.88 -10.37 2.44
CA ALA A 11 0.13 -9.22 1.95
C ALA A 11 -0.23 -8.28 3.10
N VAL A 12 -0.50 -7.01 2.78
CA VAL A 12 -1.06 -6.05 3.73
C VAL A 12 -2.56 -6.22 3.72
N SER A 13 -3.16 -6.42 4.87
CA SER A 13 -4.61 -6.43 5.11
C SER A 13 -5.52 -6.97 3.98
N ARG A 14 -6.77 -7.22 4.30
CA ARG A 14 -7.79 -7.59 3.30
C ARG A 14 -8.31 -6.33 2.63
N ASN A 15 -7.73 -5.99 1.48
CA ASN A 15 -8.18 -4.88 0.66
C ASN A 15 -8.62 -5.36 -0.73
N TYR A 16 -9.37 -4.52 -1.43
CA TYR A 16 -9.89 -4.88 -2.76
C TYR A 16 -8.81 -4.89 -3.84
N PHE A 17 -7.66 -4.26 -3.66
CA PHE A 17 -6.52 -4.34 -4.60
C PHE A 17 -6.06 -5.79 -4.77
N ASN A 18 -6.21 -6.61 -3.72
CA ASN A 18 -5.82 -8.00 -3.70
C ASN A 18 -6.99 -8.94 -4.06
N MET A 19 -8.08 -8.42 -4.63
CA MET A 19 -9.26 -9.20 -5.02
C MET A 19 -8.93 -10.46 -5.83
N PRO A 20 -8.01 -10.43 -6.83
CA PRO A 20 -7.66 -11.63 -7.57
C PRO A 20 -7.19 -12.78 -6.69
N ILE A 21 -6.42 -12.49 -5.63
CA ILE A 21 -5.93 -13.49 -4.67
C ILE A 21 -7.08 -14.06 -3.83
N TRP A 22 -7.99 -13.18 -3.38
CA TRP A 22 -9.15 -13.62 -2.60
C TRP A 22 -10.09 -14.49 -3.42
N VAL A 23 -10.30 -14.15 -4.68
CA VAL A 23 -11.09 -14.96 -5.62
C VAL A 23 -10.40 -16.30 -5.88
N ALA A 24 -9.11 -16.31 -6.18
CA ALA A 24 -8.35 -17.53 -6.42
C ALA A 24 -8.39 -18.49 -5.21
N THR A 25 -8.29 -17.93 -4.00
CA THR A 25 -8.42 -18.73 -2.76
C THR A 25 -9.82 -19.26 -2.56
N HIS A 26 -10.85 -18.42 -2.76
CA HIS A 26 -12.25 -18.81 -2.52
C HIS A 26 -12.76 -19.82 -3.53
N CYS A 27 -12.33 -19.70 -4.79
CA CYS A 27 -12.74 -20.57 -5.89
C CYS A 27 -11.80 -21.77 -6.10
N ASP A 28 -10.87 -22.04 -5.19
CA ASP A 28 -9.91 -23.16 -5.25
C ASP A 28 -9.00 -23.17 -6.51
N LEU A 29 -8.84 -22.01 -7.21
CA LEU A 29 -8.08 -21.92 -8.46
C LEU A 29 -6.59 -22.29 -8.26
N PHE A 30 -6.03 -22.09 -7.08
CA PHE A 30 -4.67 -22.53 -6.77
C PHE A 30 -4.54 -24.05 -6.79
N LYS A 31 -5.58 -24.77 -6.36
CA LYS A 31 -5.59 -26.25 -6.38
C LYS A 31 -5.62 -26.81 -7.80
N GLU A 32 -6.25 -26.10 -8.74
CA GLU A 32 -6.25 -26.49 -10.16
C GLU A 32 -4.84 -26.51 -10.75
N GLU A 33 -3.97 -25.62 -10.22
CA GLU A 33 -2.54 -25.53 -10.60
C GLU A 33 -1.62 -26.38 -9.71
N ASN A 34 -2.17 -27.26 -8.86
CA ASN A 34 -1.43 -28.05 -7.86
C ASN A 34 -0.64 -27.19 -6.87
N LEU A 35 -1.19 -26.03 -6.52
CA LEU A 35 -0.60 -25.10 -5.54
C LEU A 35 -1.45 -25.10 -4.26
N GLN A 36 -0.74 -25.08 -3.12
CA GLN A 36 -1.27 -24.64 -1.85
C GLN A 36 -0.67 -23.29 -1.54
N VAL A 37 -1.48 -22.24 -1.38
CA VAL A 37 -1.03 -20.90 -1.08
C VAL A 37 -1.44 -20.52 0.33
N ASP A 38 -0.45 -20.37 1.21
CA ASP A 38 -0.64 -19.93 2.59
C ASP A 38 -0.46 -18.40 2.63
N ILE A 39 -1.55 -17.66 2.90
CA ILE A 39 -1.55 -16.20 2.89
C ILE A 39 -1.38 -15.67 4.30
N GLU A 40 -0.32 -14.90 4.52
CA GLU A 40 -0.04 -14.19 5.77
C GLU A 40 -0.36 -12.70 5.59
N LEU A 41 -1.12 -12.12 6.53
CA LEU A 41 -1.43 -10.68 6.54
C LEU A 41 -0.58 -9.97 7.58
N HIS A 42 0.07 -8.90 7.16
CA HIS A 42 0.96 -8.10 8.00
C HIS A 42 0.70 -6.61 7.85
N GLU A 43 0.81 -5.89 8.94
CA GLU A 43 0.81 -4.44 9.01
C GLU A 43 1.95 -3.99 9.92
N PRO A 44 2.78 -3.04 9.53
CA PRO A 44 2.74 -2.20 8.33
C PRO A 44 3.26 -2.91 7.05
N ILE A 45 3.14 -2.21 5.89
CA ILE A 45 3.60 -2.72 4.57
C ILE A 45 5.09 -3.08 4.55
N ASP A 46 5.90 -2.38 5.33
CA ASP A 46 7.35 -2.60 5.43
C ASP A 46 7.66 -4.02 5.95
N GLU A 47 6.83 -4.56 6.85
CA GLU A 47 6.96 -5.94 7.34
C GLU A 47 6.76 -6.98 6.23
N VAL A 48 5.84 -6.73 5.30
CA VAL A 48 5.61 -7.59 4.13
C VAL A 48 6.88 -7.71 3.29
N THR A 49 7.53 -6.59 3.02
CA THR A 49 8.79 -6.54 2.26
C THR A 49 9.92 -7.22 3.03
N GLU A 50 10.07 -6.93 4.31
CA GLU A 50 11.10 -7.52 5.17
C GLU A 50 10.99 -9.06 5.21
N ARG A 51 9.77 -9.60 5.27
CA ARG A 51 9.56 -11.05 5.26
C ARG A 51 10.00 -11.69 3.97
N LEU A 52 9.78 -11.02 2.82
CA LEU A 52 10.24 -11.47 1.53
C LEU A 52 11.78 -11.42 1.43
N GLU A 53 12.39 -10.31 1.85
CA GLU A 53 13.85 -10.14 1.87
C GLU A 53 14.55 -11.19 2.74
N LYS A 54 13.96 -11.56 3.86
CA LYS A 54 14.46 -12.59 4.78
C LYS A 54 14.11 -14.02 4.35
N GLY A 55 13.49 -14.21 3.19
CA GLY A 55 13.09 -15.52 2.69
C GLY A 55 12.05 -16.26 3.54
N ARG A 56 11.32 -15.55 4.39
CA ARG A 56 10.25 -16.14 5.21
C ARG A 56 9.00 -16.45 4.41
N VAL A 57 8.80 -15.74 3.31
CA VAL A 57 7.77 -15.97 2.29
C VAL A 57 8.43 -15.98 0.91
N GLN A 58 7.80 -16.64 -0.06
CA GLN A 58 8.28 -16.72 -1.44
C GLN A 58 7.71 -15.62 -2.32
N LEU A 59 6.52 -15.11 -1.96
CA LEU A 59 5.82 -14.04 -2.69
C LEU A 59 5.34 -12.97 -1.73
N ALA A 60 5.23 -11.75 -2.23
CA ALA A 60 4.61 -10.65 -1.51
C ALA A 60 3.75 -9.79 -2.44
N LEU A 61 2.58 -9.39 -1.95
CA LEU A 61 1.78 -8.31 -2.54
C LEU A 61 2.15 -7.01 -1.82
N GLY A 62 3.04 -6.26 -2.44
CA GLY A 62 3.63 -5.06 -1.87
C GLY A 62 3.56 -3.87 -2.82
N VAL A 63 4.38 -2.88 -2.54
CA VAL A 63 4.51 -1.68 -3.36
C VAL A 63 5.79 -1.74 -4.20
N THR A 64 5.70 -1.28 -5.44
CA THR A 64 6.80 -1.29 -6.42
C THR A 64 8.03 -0.55 -5.91
N GLU A 65 7.83 0.54 -5.16
CA GLU A 65 8.89 1.38 -4.61
C GLU A 65 9.84 0.60 -3.70
N HIS A 66 9.34 -0.35 -2.93
CA HIS A 66 10.18 -1.19 -2.06
C HIS A 66 11.14 -2.07 -2.88
N VAL A 67 10.71 -2.55 -4.05
CA VAL A 67 11.60 -3.31 -4.95
C VAL A 67 12.69 -2.40 -5.53
N ILE A 68 12.34 -1.17 -5.90
CA ILE A 68 13.31 -0.19 -6.40
C ILE A 68 14.35 0.12 -5.32
N LEU A 69 13.92 0.43 -4.11
CA LEU A 69 14.81 0.70 -2.97
C LEU A 69 15.69 -0.52 -2.62
N ASN A 70 15.13 -1.73 -2.69
CA ASN A 70 15.90 -2.96 -2.48
C ASN A 70 17.02 -3.11 -3.53
N HIS A 71 16.72 -2.84 -4.81
CA HIS A 71 17.74 -2.85 -5.87
C HIS A 71 18.82 -1.79 -5.68
N GLU A 72 18.45 -0.58 -5.29
CA GLU A 72 19.42 0.50 -4.98
C GLU A 72 20.32 0.12 -3.80
N ALA A 73 19.83 -0.67 -2.87
CA ALA A 73 20.60 -1.22 -1.74
C ALA A 73 21.39 -2.50 -2.11
N GLY A 74 21.38 -2.93 -3.37
CA GLY A 74 22.07 -4.16 -3.83
C GLY A 74 21.29 -5.45 -3.61
N GLY A 75 20.00 -5.38 -3.30
CA GLY A 75 19.11 -6.52 -3.15
C GLY A 75 18.67 -7.12 -4.49
N THR A 76 17.95 -8.26 -4.41
CA THR A 76 17.59 -9.10 -5.56
C THR A 76 16.09 -9.31 -5.72
N LEU A 77 15.26 -8.53 -5.07
CA LEU A 77 13.81 -8.63 -5.23
C LEU A 77 13.41 -8.38 -6.69
N THR A 78 12.42 -9.10 -7.17
CA THR A 78 11.96 -9.01 -8.56
C THR A 78 10.47 -8.84 -8.62
N ILE A 79 9.99 -7.91 -9.46
CA ILE A 79 8.57 -7.76 -9.76
C ILE A 79 8.21 -8.80 -10.82
N ILE A 80 7.31 -9.73 -10.49
CA ILE A 80 6.87 -10.80 -11.39
C ILE A 80 5.48 -10.56 -11.98
N GLY A 81 4.74 -9.58 -11.48
CA GLY A 81 3.41 -9.24 -11.97
C GLY A 81 2.83 -8.03 -11.25
N GLY A 82 1.71 -7.55 -11.75
CA GLY A 82 0.95 -6.45 -11.14
C GLY A 82 -0.54 -6.73 -11.21
N ASN A 83 -1.25 -6.45 -10.13
CA ASN A 83 -2.71 -6.61 -10.02
C ASN A 83 -3.47 -5.30 -10.17
N VAL A 84 -2.78 -4.16 -10.18
CA VAL A 84 -3.35 -2.82 -10.35
C VAL A 84 -2.50 -2.03 -11.34
N ASN A 85 -3.10 -1.56 -12.42
CA ASN A 85 -2.42 -0.81 -13.49
C ASN A 85 -2.82 0.67 -13.55
N LYS A 86 -3.66 1.13 -12.62
CA LYS A 86 -4.02 2.54 -12.44
C LYS A 86 -4.06 2.83 -10.94
N LEU A 87 -3.70 4.03 -10.54
CA LEU A 87 -3.78 4.44 -9.14
C LEU A 87 -5.24 4.76 -8.77
N PRO A 88 -5.96 3.87 -8.11
CA PRO A 88 -7.36 4.06 -7.76
C PRO A 88 -7.46 4.76 -6.40
N PHE A 89 -6.96 5.99 -6.34
CA PHE A 89 -7.00 6.79 -5.11
C PHE A 89 -7.72 8.10 -5.33
N SER A 90 -8.52 8.47 -4.32
CA SER A 90 -9.05 9.81 -4.16
C SER A 90 -8.45 10.46 -2.92
N LEU A 91 -8.09 11.74 -3.01
CA LEU A 91 -7.75 12.52 -1.83
C LEU A 91 -9.05 12.93 -1.14
N ILE A 92 -9.31 12.33 0.01
CA ILE A 92 -10.47 12.64 0.84
C ILE A 92 -10.03 13.54 1.98
N ALA A 93 -10.79 14.58 2.27
CA ALA A 93 -10.47 15.56 3.29
C ALA A 93 -11.70 15.89 4.16
N LYS A 94 -11.45 16.53 5.29
CA LYS A 94 -12.52 17.09 6.15
C LYS A 94 -13.41 18.05 5.35
N PRO A 95 -14.70 18.16 5.69
CA PRO A 95 -15.64 19.02 4.96
C PRO A 95 -15.26 20.51 4.93
N SER A 96 -14.40 20.96 5.84
CA SER A 96 -13.88 22.34 5.87
C SER A 96 -12.82 22.61 4.79
N ILE A 97 -12.23 21.57 4.18
CA ILE A 97 -11.23 21.69 3.14
C ILE A 97 -11.96 21.57 1.80
N LYS A 98 -11.95 22.65 1.03
CA LYS A 98 -12.68 22.76 -0.24
C LYS A 98 -11.75 22.78 -1.45
N GLU A 99 -10.52 23.22 -1.26
CA GLU A 99 -9.51 23.31 -2.31
C GLU A 99 -8.13 22.93 -1.78
N PHE A 100 -7.16 22.74 -2.67
CA PHE A 100 -5.82 22.33 -2.26
C PHE A 100 -5.11 23.34 -1.36
N SER A 101 -5.38 24.62 -1.53
CA SER A 101 -4.80 25.68 -0.69
C SER A 101 -5.20 25.57 0.79
N ASP A 102 -6.36 24.97 1.08
CA ASP A 102 -6.84 24.74 2.44
C ASP A 102 -6.03 23.66 3.19
N LEU A 103 -5.23 22.88 2.46
CA LEU A 103 -4.32 21.90 3.04
C LEU A 103 -3.08 22.52 3.68
N LYS A 104 -2.87 23.83 3.57
CA LYS A 104 -1.76 24.51 4.23
C LYS A 104 -1.88 24.39 5.75
N ASN A 105 -0.79 23.99 6.39
CA ASN A 105 -0.69 23.71 7.83
C ASN A 105 -1.63 22.58 8.31
N LYS A 106 -1.97 21.63 7.41
CA LYS A 106 -2.80 20.48 7.71
C LYS A 106 -1.99 19.20 7.79
N VAL A 107 -2.58 18.19 8.44
CA VAL A 107 -2.01 16.85 8.60
C VAL A 107 -2.63 15.92 7.56
N ILE A 108 -1.81 15.32 6.72
CA ILE A 108 -2.25 14.37 5.70
C ILE A 108 -1.79 12.97 6.10
N GLY A 109 -2.74 12.07 6.26
CA GLY A 109 -2.47 10.69 6.63
C GLY A 109 -1.95 9.86 5.45
N VAL A 110 -0.88 9.12 5.70
CA VAL A 110 -0.25 8.19 4.74
C VAL A 110 -0.03 6.84 5.39
N SER A 111 0.18 5.79 4.57
CA SER A 111 0.52 4.46 5.10
C SER A 111 1.97 4.38 5.54
N SER A 112 2.88 4.92 4.74
CA SER A 112 4.30 5.08 5.01
C SER A 112 4.79 6.27 4.22
N LYS A 113 5.75 7.04 4.74
CA LYS A 113 6.36 8.18 4.02
C LYS A 113 7.16 7.72 2.80
N LEU A 114 7.59 6.46 2.79
CA LEU A 114 8.32 5.83 1.69
C LEU A 114 7.40 5.22 0.61
N ALA A 115 6.09 5.13 0.87
CA ALA A 115 5.16 4.57 -0.10
C ALA A 115 4.97 5.51 -1.31
N GLY A 116 4.78 4.95 -2.50
CA GLY A 116 4.56 5.71 -3.72
C GLY A 116 3.31 6.59 -3.68
N SER A 117 2.28 6.19 -2.92
CA SER A 117 1.13 7.05 -2.65
C SER A 117 1.52 8.35 -1.93
N SER A 118 2.52 8.29 -1.04
CA SER A 118 3.04 9.49 -0.36
C SER A 118 3.83 10.37 -1.31
N SER A 119 4.67 9.78 -2.15
CA SER A 119 5.39 10.50 -3.21
C SER A 119 4.42 11.13 -4.21
N LEU A 120 3.33 10.44 -4.55
CA LEU A 120 2.28 10.94 -5.43
C LEU A 120 1.60 12.18 -4.83
N ILE A 121 1.15 12.11 -3.57
CA ILE A 121 0.48 13.27 -2.94
C ILE A 121 1.42 14.47 -2.82
N MET A 122 2.69 14.24 -2.43
CA MET A 122 3.69 15.30 -2.40
C MET A 122 3.87 15.95 -3.78
N LYS A 123 3.91 15.16 -4.85
CA LYS A 123 4.02 15.67 -6.21
C LYS A 123 2.78 16.46 -6.64
N ILE A 124 1.58 15.97 -6.34
CA ILE A 124 0.32 16.67 -6.63
C ILE A 124 0.28 18.01 -5.89
N LEU A 125 0.53 18.02 -4.59
CA LEU A 125 0.47 19.23 -3.79
C LEU A 125 1.53 20.25 -4.21
N LYS A 126 2.71 19.79 -4.62
CA LYS A 126 3.75 20.67 -5.18
C LYS A 126 3.27 21.40 -6.43
N THR A 127 2.49 20.75 -7.32
CA THR A 127 1.89 21.43 -8.49
C THR A 127 0.85 22.48 -8.11
N GLN A 128 0.30 22.38 -6.90
CA GLN A 128 -0.65 23.35 -6.33
C GLN A 128 0.04 24.39 -5.41
N GLY A 129 1.37 24.45 -5.46
CA GLY A 129 2.17 25.42 -4.70
C GLY A 129 2.44 25.07 -3.24
N LEU A 130 2.06 23.88 -2.79
CA LEU A 130 2.29 23.40 -1.42
C LEU A 130 3.51 22.46 -1.37
N ASN A 131 4.50 22.78 -0.54
CA ASN A 131 5.76 22.05 -0.44
C ASN A 131 5.88 21.34 0.90
N TYR A 132 6.15 20.04 0.88
CA TYR A 132 6.50 19.26 2.06
C TYR A 132 7.97 19.53 2.47
N PRO A 133 8.30 19.60 3.76
CA PRO A 133 7.43 19.60 4.94
C PRO A 133 7.00 21.03 5.37
N LYS A 134 7.26 22.04 4.55
CA LYS A 134 7.08 23.46 4.90
C LYS A 134 5.61 23.85 5.06
N ASP A 135 4.75 23.36 4.16
CA ASP A 135 3.38 23.86 4.03
C ASP A 135 2.34 22.87 4.61
N TYR A 136 2.71 21.61 4.86
CA TYR A 136 1.84 20.60 5.47
C TYR A 136 2.67 19.48 6.11
N GLU A 137 2.01 18.65 6.93
CA GLU A 137 2.61 17.50 7.61
C GLU A 137 2.11 16.18 7.01
N LEU A 138 2.98 15.15 6.95
CA LEU A 138 2.59 13.77 6.67
C LEU A 138 2.65 12.95 7.96
N ALA A 139 1.52 12.36 8.34
CA ALA A 139 1.40 11.45 9.47
C ALA A 139 1.29 10.00 8.96
N GLU A 140 2.18 9.13 9.44
CA GLU A 140 2.09 7.68 9.18
C GLU A 140 1.05 7.08 10.10
N VAL A 141 -0.12 6.76 9.54
CA VAL A 141 -1.30 6.31 10.28
C VAL A 141 -1.78 4.92 9.85
N GLY A 142 -0.96 4.25 9.04
CA GLY A 142 -1.25 2.89 8.61
C GLY A 142 -2.11 2.77 7.34
N PRO A 143 -2.70 1.59 7.12
CA PRO A 143 -3.41 1.26 5.89
C PRO A 143 -4.73 2.05 5.72
N ILE A 144 -5.43 1.80 4.60
CA ILE A 144 -6.61 2.57 4.17
C ILE A 144 -7.68 2.67 5.26
N LEU A 145 -7.99 1.57 5.96
CA LEU A 145 -9.01 1.58 7.01
C LEU A 145 -8.60 2.44 8.20
N ALA A 146 -7.37 2.28 8.69
CA ALA A 146 -6.85 3.09 9.78
C ALA A 146 -6.82 4.59 9.42
N ARG A 147 -6.43 4.93 8.18
CA ARG A 147 -6.50 6.32 7.70
C ARG A 147 -7.93 6.87 7.69
N TRP A 148 -8.91 6.05 7.29
CA TRP A 148 -10.31 6.46 7.32
C TRP A 148 -10.79 6.75 8.75
N GLU A 149 -10.48 5.88 9.70
CA GLU A 149 -10.79 6.07 11.12
C GLU A 149 -10.15 7.35 11.66
N LYS A 150 -8.87 7.60 11.35
CA LYS A 150 -8.15 8.80 11.76
C LYS A 150 -8.71 10.08 11.14
N LEU A 151 -9.20 10.01 9.90
CA LEU A 151 -9.88 11.13 9.26
C LEU A 151 -11.24 11.42 9.95
N GLN A 152 -12.00 10.38 10.26
CA GLN A 152 -13.29 10.52 10.96
C GLN A 152 -13.12 11.05 12.40
N SER A 153 -12.10 10.57 13.13
CA SER A 153 -11.80 11.05 14.49
C SER A 153 -11.24 12.48 14.52
N GLY A 154 -10.80 12.98 13.36
CA GLY A 154 -10.22 14.32 13.25
C GLY A 154 -8.72 14.39 13.55
N GLU A 155 -8.05 13.26 13.76
CA GLU A 155 -6.60 13.20 13.98
C GLU A 155 -5.79 13.58 12.75
N ILE A 156 -6.33 13.35 11.56
CA ILE A 156 -5.77 13.85 10.29
C ILE A 156 -6.82 14.70 9.56
N ASP A 157 -6.38 15.56 8.68
CA ASP A 157 -7.24 16.48 7.94
C ASP A 157 -7.60 15.97 6.55
N ALA A 158 -6.72 15.15 5.95
CA ALA A 158 -6.91 14.54 4.65
C ALA A 158 -6.12 13.22 4.54
N GLY A 159 -6.44 12.41 3.53
CA GLY A 159 -5.69 11.21 3.21
C GLY A 159 -6.11 10.60 1.88
N LEU A 160 -5.20 9.87 1.23
CA LEU A 160 -5.53 9.10 0.04
C LEU A 160 -6.35 7.88 0.44
N GLN A 161 -7.53 7.74 -0.11
CA GLN A 161 -8.42 6.60 0.08
C GLN A 161 -8.55 5.82 -1.21
N GLY A 162 -8.71 4.51 -1.12
CA GLY A 162 -9.05 3.67 -2.26
C GLY A 162 -10.48 3.94 -2.74
N THR A 163 -10.68 3.97 -4.03
CA THR A 163 -11.99 4.16 -4.68
C THR A 163 -12.41 2.91 -5.41
#